data_b800418ef42b5c770da402297db83120
#
_entry.id   b800418ef42b5c770da402297db83120
#
_cell.length_a   1.000
_cell.length_b   1.000
_cell.length_c   1.000
_cell.angle_alpha   90.00
_cell.angle_beta   90.00
_cell.angle_gamma   90.00
#
_symmetry.space_group_name_H-M   'P 1'
#
loop_
_entity.id
_entity.type
_entity.pdbx_description
1 polymer ?
#
loop_
_entity_poly.entity_id
_entity_poly.type
_entity_poly.pdbx_seq_one_letter_code
_entity_poly.pdbx_strand_id
1 'polypeptide(L)'
;PISHAWAVLREDENLSAVPVTNEDGTLYGMLTAGGIAEKDMESITKPEVRDVPIFNLLSALEGHIISNEEDTFDTISGEVVIALPTPGECLKGVNSGSIVICGQQKDVVDKALEIGASCVIICQGSLSEKYLGLSSKTCIIATPCDAYRAARMIYQAIPVQRIAQHTGVVLFHLNDFIDDVRE
;
A
#
# COMPACT_ATOMS: atom_id res chain seq x y z
N PRO A 1 3.96 5.12 5.47
CA PRO A 1 3.18 5.08 4.22
C PRO A 1 2.99 6.47 3.63
N ILE A 2 2.72 6.53 2.31
CA ILE A 2 2.47 7.78 1.56
C ILE A 2 1.31 8.56 2.17
N SER A 3 0.26 7.88 2.62
CA SER A 3 -0.92 8.50 3.22
C SER A 3 -0.58 9.43 4.39
N HIS A 4 0.38 9.03 5.22
CA HIS A 4 0.82 9.85 6.35
C HIS A 4 1.57 11.11 5.89
N ALA A 5 2.52 10.95 4.97
CA ALA A 5 3.27 12.11 4.41
C ALA A 5 2.35 13.08 3.68
N TRP A 6 1.33 12.57 2.98
CA TRP A 6 0.31 13.39 2.33
C TRP A 6 -0.51 14.19 3.33
N ALA A 7 -0.89 13.58 4.46
CA ALA A 7 -1.60 14.29 5.53
C ALA A 7 -0.77 15.47 6.06
N VAL A 8 0.53 15.25 6.34
CA VAL A 8 1.45 16.29 6.81
C VAL A 8 1.58 17.45 5.80
N LEU A 9 1.74 17.14 4.50
CA LEU A 9 1.85 18.16 3.44
C LEU A 9 0.56 19.00 3.27
N ARG A 10 -0.59 18.46 3.67
CA ARG A 10 -1.88 19.17 3.59
C ARG A 10 -2.20 20.03 4.81
N GLU A 11 -1.60 19.77 5.95
CA GLU A 11 -1.83 20.54 7.19
C GLU A 11 -1.25 21.95 7.11
N ASP A 12 -0.17 22.14 6.33
CA ASP A 12 0.46 23.45 6.15
C ASP A 12 0.69 23.73 4.65
N GLU A 13 -0.05 24.70 4.12
CA GLU A 13 0.03 25.12 2.71
C GLU A 13 1.40 25.68 2.31
N ASN A 14 2.21 26.10 3.28
CA ASN A 14 3.58 26.60 3.04
C ASN A 14 4.60 25.46 2.96
N LEU A 15 4.21 24.24 3.38
CA LEU A 15 5.09 23.09 3.37
C LEU A 15 5.15 22.48 1.96
N SER A 16 6.25 22.68 1.25
CA SER A 16 6.44 22.14 -0.10
C SER A 16 7.05 20.73 -0.14
N ALA A 17 7.69 20.32 0.94
CA ALA A 17 8.34 19.01 1.06
C ALA A 17 8.44 18.54 2.52
N VAL A 18 8.48 17.22 2.72
CA VAL A 18 8.72 16.58 4.03
C VAL A 18 10.02 15.79 3.98
N PRO A 19 10.89 15.91 5.00
CA PRO A 19 12.05 15.04 5.10
C PRO A 19 11.62 13.61 5.44
N VAL A 20 12.25 12.65 4.78
CA VAL A 20 12.10 11.22 5.07
C VAL A 20 13.39 10.76 5.75
N THR A 21 13.27 10.13 6.91
CA THR A 21 14.40 9.66 7.70
C THR A 21 14.45 8.14 7.77
N ASN A 22 15.63 7.60 7.99
CA ASN A 22 15.84 6.22 8.41
C ASN A 22 15.44 6.04 9.89
N GLU A 23 15.43 4.81 10.36
CA GLU A 23 15.13 4.48 11.76
C GLU A 23 16.12 5.10 12.75
N ASP A 24 17.37 5.30 12.33
CA ASP A 24 18.44 5.96 13.12
C ASP A 24 18.34 7.50 13.13
N GLY A 25 17.33 8.07 12.45
CA GLY A 25 17.10 9.52 12.34
C GLY A 25 17.91 10.21 11.24
N THR A 26 18.77 9.49 10.51
CA THR A 26 19.50 10.08 9.38
C THR A 26 18.57 10.39 8.23
N LEU A 27 18.85 11.47 7.49
CA LEU A 27 18.05 11.86 6.32
C LEU A 27 18.19 10.82 5.21
N TYR A 28 17.06 10.24 4.80
CA TYR A 28 16.97 9.37 3.63
C TYR A 28 16.77 10.17 2.34
N GLY A 29 15.90 11.18 2.38
CA GLY A 29 15.56 12.00 1.22
C GLY A 29 14.42 12.95 1.52
N MET A 30 13.91 13.60 0.46
CA MET A 30 12.79 14.54 0.54
C MET A 30 11.59 14.01 -0.25
N LEU A 31 10.40 14.20 0.28
CA LEU A 31 9.14 13.87 -0.38
C LEU A 31 8.35 15.15 -0.63
N THR A 32 7.95 15.35 -1.88
CA THR A 32 7.15 16.50 -2.31
C THR A 32 5.76 16.07 -2.74
N ALA A 33 4.79 16.99 -2.79
CA ALA A 33 3.47 16.73 -3.36
C ALA A 33 3.56 16.29 -4.84
N GLY A 34 4.50 16.85 -5.60
CA GLY A 34 4.78 16.46 -6.98
C GLY A 34 5.25 15.00 -7.09
N GLY A 35 6.17 14.58 -6.23
CA GLY A 35 6.65 13.18 -6.21
C GLY A 35 5.54 12.18 -5.86
N ILE A 36 4.63 12.55 -4.94
CA ILE A 36 3.45 11.72 -4.65
C ILE A 36 2.52 11.64 -5.86
N ALA A 37 2.26 12.78 -6.52
CA ALA A 37 1.39 12.83 -7.70
C ALA A 37 1.95 12.02 -8.87
N GLU A 38 3.26 12.08 -9.11
CA GLU A 38 3.94 11.28 -10.13
C GLU A 38 3.75 9.78 -9.89
N LYS A 39 3.93 9.33 -8.64
CA LYS A 39 3.72 7.93 -8.25
C LYS A 39 2.26 7.50 -8.41
N ASP A 40 1.32 8.37 -8.09
CA ASP A 40 -0.11 8.11 -8.29
C ASP A 40 -0.43 7.93 -9.79
N MET A 41 0.11 8.77 -10.66
CA MET A 41 -0.03 8.63 -12.12
C MET A 41 0.62 7.37 -12.67
N GLU A 42 1.79 6.97 -12.15
CA GLU A 42 2.45 5.72 -12.54
C GLU A 42 1.58 4.51 -12.23
N SER A 43 0.84 4.52 -11.10
CA SER A 43 -0.04 3.43 -10.69
C SER A 43 -1.20 3.17 -11.68
N ILE A 44 -1.59 4.18 -12.46
CA ILE A 44 -2.64 4.04 -13.49
C ILE A 44 -2.12 3.23 -14.68
N THR A 45 -0.84 3.39 -15.02
CA THR A 45 -0.24 2.72 -16.18
C THR A 45 0.36 1.36 -15.84
N LYS A 46 0.79 1.19 -14.59
CA LYS A 46 1.38 -0.05 -14.07
C LYS A 46 0.76 -0.38 -12.72
N PRO A 47 -0.37 -1.09 -12.70
CA PRO A 47 -1.09 -1.41 -11.47
C PRO A 47 -0.37 -2.50 -10.65
N GLU A 48 0.91 -2.30 -10.34
CA GLU A 48 1.75 -3.22 -9.58
C GLU A 48 2.30 -2.54 -8.33
N VAL A 49 2.32 -3.27 -7.23
CA VAL A 49 3.02 -2.87 -6.01
C VAL A 49 4.06 -3.92 -5.62
N ARG A 50 5.11 -3.49 -4.94
CA ARG A 50 6.22 -4.36 -4.52
C ARG A 50 6.56 -4.13 -3.07
N ASP A 51 6.76 -5.22 -2.34
CA ASP A 51 7.21 -5.26 -0.94
C ASP A 51 6.51 -4.22 -0.05
N VAL A 52 5.18 -4.11 -0.20
CA VAL A 52 4.38 -3.23 0.66
C VAL A 52 4.22 -3.93 2.01
N PRO A 53 4.68 -3.31 3.12
CA PRO A 53 4.51 -3.90 4.44
C PRO A 53 3.03 -4.15 4.73
N ILE A 54 2.72 -5.36 5.22
CA ILE A 54 1.34 -5.76 5.50
C ILE A 54 0.65 -4.79 6.48
N PHE A 55 1.39 -4.31 7.47
CA PHE A 55 0.89 -3.33 8.44
C PHE A 55 0.43 -2.03 7.76
N ASN A 56 1.20 -1.52 6.79
CA ASN A 56 0.82 -0.34 6.03
C ASN A 56 -0.46 -0.58 5.22
N LEU A 57 -0.56 -1.77 4.62
CA LEU A 57 -1.71 -2.15 3.82
C LEU A 57 -2.98 -2.26 4.67
N LEU A 58 -2.89 -2.94 5.82
CA LEU A 58 -4.02 -3.05 6.77
C LEU A 58 -4.45 -1.68 7.28
N SER A 59 -3.49 -0.82 7.64
CA SER A 59 -3.78 0.55 8.10
C SER A 59 -4.45 1.39 7.02
N ALA A 60 -3.97 1.34 5.77
CA ALA A 60 -4.55 2.10 4.66
C ALA A 60 -5.96 1.62 4.29
N LEU A 61 -6.18 0.31 4.33
CA LEU A 61 -7.48 -0.32 4.00
C LEU A 61 -8.48 -0.32 5.16
N GLU A 62 -8.09 0.11 6.36
CA GLU A 62 -8.87 -0.10 7.58
C GLU A 62 -9.28 -1.57 7.74
N GLY A 63 -8.37 -2.48 7.32
CA GLY A 63 -8.63 -3.89 7.16
C GLY A 63 -8.02 -4.77 8.24
N HIS A 64 -8.38 -6.03 8.22
CA HIS A 64 -7.79 -7.05 9.08
C HIS A 64 -7.58 -8.35 8.29
N ILE A 65 -6.55 -9.13 8.69
CA ILE A 65 -6.28 -10.45 8.12
C ILE A 65 -7.30 -11.44 8.67
N ILE A 66 -7.79 -12.31 7.80
CA ILE A 66 -8.74 -13.38 8.14
C ILE A 66 -8.21 -14.78 7.86
N SER A 67 -7.17 -14.91 7.04
CA SER A 67 -6.38 -16.14 6.95
C SER A 67 -5.65 -16.42 8.26
N ASN A 68 -5.08 -17.63 8.41
CA ASN A 68 -4.47 -18.07 9.65
C ASN A 68 -3.38 -17.09 10.14
N GLU A 69 -3.46 -16.69 11.42
CA GLU A 69 -2.50 -15.78 12.07
C GLU A 69 -1.08 -16.36 12.16
N GLU A 70 -0.90 -17.66 12.02
CA GLU A 70 0.40 -18.32 12.01
C GLU A 70 1.17 -18.09 10.70
N ASP A 71 0.48 -17.73 9.62
CA ASP A 71 1.10 -17.35 8.36
C ASP A 71 1.55 -15.89 8.45
N THR A 72 2.78 -15.66 8.87
CA THR A 72 3.36 -14.31 8.96
C THR A 72 3.64 -13.76 7.57
N PHE A 73 2.83 -12.78 7.16
CA PHE A 73 3.06 -12.02 5.94
C PHE A 73 3.77 -10.70 6.30
N ASP A 74 5.04 -10.58 5.97
CA ASP A 74 5.79 -9.34 6.23
C ASP A 74 5.46 -8.28 5.18
N THR A 75 5.49 -8.65 3.92
CA THR A 75 5.23 -7.76 2.78
C THR A 75 4.35 -8.42 1.72
N ILE A 76 3.66 -7.60 0.95
CA ILE A 76 2.84 -8.02 -0.20
C ILE A 76 3.38 -7.37 -1.47
N SER A 77 3.47 -8.18 -2.52
CA SER A 77 3.84 -7.74 -3.88
C SER A 77 2.88 -8.34 -4.90
N GLY A 78 2.64 -7.65 -6.00
CA GLY A 78 1.86 -8.17 -7.11
C GLY A 78 1.16 -7.09 -7.94
N GLU A 79 0.63 -7.53 -9.07
CA GLU A 79 -0.28 -6.74 -9.89
C GLU A 79 -1.65 -6.64 -9.22
N VAL A 80 -2.20 -5.44 -9.15
CA VAL A 80 -3.50 -5.18 -8.54
C VAL A 80 -4.60 -5.38 -9.59
N VAL A 81 -5.47 -6.34 -9.35
CA VAL A 81 -6.57 -6.68 -10.26
C VAL A 81 -7.91 -6.60 -9.51
N ILE A 82 -8.85 -5.86 -10.05
CA ILE A 82 -10.23 -5.81 -9.54
C ILE A 82 -11.03 -6.90 -10.23
N ALA A 83 -11.52 -7.88 -9.47
CA ALA A 83 -12.38 -8.92 -9.99
C ALA A 83 -13.75 -8.36 -10.38
N LEU A 84 -14.14 -8.56 -11.64
CA LEU A 84 -15.44 -8.14 -12.12
C LEU A 84 -16.55 -9.09 -11.66
N PRO A 85 -17.77 -8.60 -11.40
CA PRO A 85 -18.88 -9.45 -10.96
C PRO A 85 -19.48 -10.29 -12.11
N THR A 86 -18.86 -10.30 -13.29
CA THR A 86 -19.37 -10.98 -14.49
C THR A 86 -18.96 -12.46 -14.49
N PRO A 87 -19.90 -13.41 -14.54
CA PRO A 87 -19.57 -14.82 -14.63
C PRO A 87 -18.69 -15.13 -15.87
N GLY A 88 -17.63 -15.90 -15.66
CA GLY A 88 -16.67 -16.28 -16.72
C GLY A 88 -15.52 -15.29 -16.97
N GLU A 89 -15.65 -14.02 -16.62
CA GLU A 89 -14.60 -13.03 -16.79
C GLU A 89 -14.10 -12.42 -15.47
N CYS A 90 -14.62 -12.89 -14.34
CA CYS A 90 -14.37 -12.32 -13.02
C CYS A 90 -12.88 -12.25 -12.63
N LEU A 91 -12.06 -13.15 -13.17
CA LEU A 91 -10.61 -13.21 -12.90
C LEU A 91 -9.75 -13.00 -14.16
N LYS A 92 -10.28 -12.33 -15.17
CA LYS A 92 -9.50 -11.98 -16.35
C LYS A 92 -8.32 -11.07 -15.95
N GLY A 93 -7.11 -11.49 -16.30
CA GLY A 93 -5.87 -10.80 -15.94
C GLY A 93 -5.29 -11.21 -14.58
N VAL A 94 -5.96 -12.06 -13.79
CA VAL A 94 -5.39 -12.59 -12.55
C VAL A 94 -4.38 -13.68 -12.86
N ASN A 95 -3.19 -13.54 -12.31
CA ASN A 95 -2.09 -14.48 -12.42
C ASN A 95 -1.64 -14.93 -11.02
N SER A 96 -0.80 -15.95 -10.96
CA SER A 96 -0.12 -16.32 -9.73
C SER A 96 0.69 -15.11 -9.20
N GLY A 97 0.50 -14.79 -7.93
CA GLY A 97 1.11 -13.62 -7.29
C GLY A 97 0.33 -12.30 -7.44
N SER A 98 -0.81 -12.27 -8.14
CA SER A 98 -1.66 -11.07 -8.21
C SER A 98 -2.26 -10.71 -6.85
N ILE A 99 -2.55 -9.42 -6.65
CA ILE A 99 -3.39 -8.90 -5.56
C ILE A 99 -4.81 -8.74 -6.11
N VAL A 100 -5.73 -9.55 -5.63
CA VAL A 100 -7.12 -9.59 -6.13
C VAL A 100 -8.03 -8.81 -5.21
N ILE A 101 -8.70 -7.80 -5.74
CA ILE A 101 -9.75 -7.05 -5.04
C ILE A 101 -11.10 -7.59 -5.50
N CYS A 102 -11.91 -8.05 -4.58
CA CYS A 102 -13.22 -8.61 -4.89
C CYS A 102 -14.27 -8.23 -3.84
N GLY A 103 -15.54 -8.48 -4.18
CA GLY A 103 -16.64 -8.46 -3.23
C GLY A 103 -16.75 -9.80 -2.47
N GLN A 104 -17.97 -10.10 -2.01
CA GLN A 104 -18.25 -11.28 -1.19
C GLN A 104 -18.50 -12.57 -1.99
N GLN A 105 -18.16 -12.60 -3.27
CA GLN A 105 -18.40 -13.77 -4.12
C GLN A 105 -17.41 -14.91 -3.77
N LYS A 106 -17.92 -15.96 -3.15
CA LYS A 106 -17.14 -17.11 -2.70
C LYS A 106 -16.38 -17.80 -3.84
N ASP A 107 -16.98 -17.94 -5.00
CA ASP A 107 -16.39 -18.54 -6.17
C ASP A 107 -15.20 -17.74 -6.72
N VAL A 108 -15.23 -16.43 -6.61
CA VAL A 108 -14.12 -15.55 -6.97
C VAL A 108 -12.96 -15.73 -6.00
N VAL A 109 -13.23 -15.76 -4.70
CA VAL A 109 -12.19 -15.97 -3.67
C VAL A 109 -11.56 -17.34 -3.83
N ASP A 110 -12.36 -18.41 -3.94
CA ASP A 110 -11.87 -19.79 -4.09
C ASP A 110 -10.97 -19.91 -5.33
N LYS A 111 -11.37 -19.36 -6.46
CA LYS A 111 -10.55 -19.36 -7.69
C LYS A 111 -9.27 -18.53 -7.56
N ALA A 112 -9.31 -17.39 -6.89
CA ALA A 112 -8.12 -16.59 -6.66
C ALA A 112 -7.09 -17.36 -5.81
N LEU A 113 -7.56 -18.12 -4.82
CA LEU A 113 -6.73 -19.02 -4.02
C LEU A 113 -6.14 -20.16 -4.87
N GLU A 114 -6.94 -20.77 -5.74
CA GLU A 114 -6.49 -21.84 -6.66
C GLU A 114 -5.41 -21.37 -7.64
N ILE A 115 -5.53 -20.12 -8.16
CA ILE A 115 -4.55 -19.51 -9.06
C ILE A 115 -3.24 -19.19 -8.31
N GLY A 116 -3.28 -19.06 -6.99
CA GLY A 116 -2.13 -18.68 -6.17
C GLY A 116 -1.90 -17.17 -6.12
N ALA A 117 -2.97 -16.39 -5.96
CA ALA A 117 -2.87 -14.97 -5.69
C ALA A 117 -2.01 -14.71 -4.44
N SER A 118 -1.22 -13.64 -4.43
CA SER A 118 -0.43 -13.25 -3.26
C SER A 118 -1.31 -12.70 -2.14
N CYS A 119 -2.36 -11.97 -2.52
CA CYS A 119 -3.32 -11.41 -1.59
C CYS A 119 -4.73 -11.37 -2.21
N VAL A 120 -5.74 -11.61 -1.38
CA VAL A 120 -7.15 -11.40 -1.73
C VAL A 120 -7.75 -10.39 -0.77
N ILE A 121 -8.28 -9.30 -1.30
CA ILE A 121 -8.90 -8.22 -0.53
C ILE A 121 -10.40 -8.28 -0.75
N ILE A 122 -11.13 -8.63 0.32
CA ILE A 122 -12.60 -8.76 0.32
C ILE A 122 -13.21 -7.44 0.79
N CYS A 123 -13.90 -6.77 -0.13
CA CYS A 123 -14.50 -5.45 0.09
C CYS A 123 -15.92 -5.54 0.66
N GLN A 124 -16.26 -4.62 1.56
CA GLN A 124 -17.61 -4.42 2.14
C GLN A 124 -18.23 -5.71 2.69
N GLY A 125 -17.40 -6.65 3.15
CA GLY A 125 -17.85 -7.97 3.52
C GLY A 125 -17.97 -8.18 5.02
N SER A 126 -19.12 -8.69 5.44
CA SER A 126 -19.19 -9.57 6.58
C SER A 126 -18.70 -10.95 6.10
N LEU A 127 -17.56 -11.36 6.59
CA LEU A 127 -16.87 -12.54 6.14
C LEU A 127 -17.67 -13.82 6.28
N SER A 128 -17.54 -14.63 5.27
CA SER A 128 -17.87 -16.05 5.41
C SER A 128 -16.91 -16.67 6.43
N GLU A 129 -17.45 -17.23 7.50
CA GLU A 129 -16.71 -18.02 8.50
C GLU A 129 -15.79 -19.09 7.86
N LYS A 130 -16.06 -19.45 6.61
CA LYS A 130 -15.28 -20.40 5.81
C LYS A 130 -13.79 -20.03 5.69
N TYR A 131 -13.45 -18.74 5.64
CA TYR A 131 -12.08 -18.28 5.42
C TYR A 131 -11.35 -17.90 6.71
N LEU A 132 -12.08 -17.86 7.85
CA LEU A 132 -11.49 -17.58 9.14
C LEU A 132 -10.53 -18.73 9.52
N GLY A 133 -9.26 -18.36 9.77
CA GLY A 133 -8.23 -19.33 10.17
C GLY A 133 -7.83 -20.31 9.06
N LEU A 134 -8.18 -20.05 7.80
CA LEU A 134 -7.72 -20.87 6.68
C LEU A 134 -6.21 -20.76 6.55
N SER A 135 -5.49 -21.87 6.74
CA SER A 135 -4.06 -21.93 6.44
C SER A 135 -3.86 -21.84 4.93
N SER A 136 -3.29 -20.75 4.48
CA SER A 136 -3.08 -20.45 3.06
C SER A 136 -1.79 -19.67 2.86
N LYS A 137 -1.13 -19.91 1.74
CA LYS A 137 -0.01 -19.07 1.29
C LYS A 137 -0.47 -17.71 0.80
N THR A 138 -1.78 -17.52 0.60
CA THR A 138 -2.41 -16.28 0.16
C THR A 138 -2.88 -15.51 1.38
N CYS A 139 -2.46 -14.26 1.51
CA CYS A 139 -2.98 -13.35 2.52
C CYS A 139 -4.42 -12.96 2.18
N ILE A 140 -5.36 -13.19 3.09
CA ILE A 140 -6.76 -12.79 2.89
C ILE A 140 -7.08 -11.65 3.86
N ILE A 141 -7.48 -10.50 3.30
CA ILE A 141 -7.80 -9.28 4.05
C ILE A 141 -9.27 -8.95 3.85
N ALA A 142 -9.95 -8.60 4.94
CA ALA A 142 -11.26 -7.96 4.87
C ALA A 142 -11.12 -6.46 5.11
N THR A 143 -11.89 -5.68 4.36
CA THR A 143 -11.93 -4.21 4.49
C THR A 143 -13.36 -3.69 4.38
N PRO A 144 -13.72 -2.61 5.11
CA PRO A 144 -14.98 -1.91 4.91
C PRO A 144 -15.00 -1.08 3.61
N CYS A 145 -13.85 -0.86 2.97
CA CYS A 145 -13.75 -0.12 1.72
C CYS A 145 -14.51 -0.81 0.58
N ASP A 146 -15.06 -0.02 -0.34
CA ASP A 146 -15.45 -0.52 -1.66
C ASP A 146 -14.22 -0.83 -2.53
N ALA A 147 -14.41 -1.52 -3.65
CA ALA A 147 -13.32 -1.98 -4.50
C ALA A 147 -12.50 -0.82 -5.11
N TYR A 148 -13.16 0.29 -5.46
CA TYR A 148 -12.46 1.47 -6.00
C TYR A 148 -11.57 2.12 -4.95
N ARG A 149 -12.13 2.35 -3.74
CA ARG A 149 -11.38 2.90 -2.62
C ARG A 149 -10.23 1.97 -2.22
N ALA A 150 -10.47 0.66 -2.15
CA ALA A 150 -9.43 -0.31 -1.84
C ALA A 150 -8.27 -0.26 -2.85
N ALA A 151 -8.56 -0.23 -4.15
CA ALA A 151 -7.54 -0.10 -5.19
C ALA A 151 -6.70 1.16 -5.03
N ARG A 152 -7.30 2.30 -4.69
CA ARG A 152 -6.59 3.55 -4.43
C ARG A 152 -5.74 3.49 -3.15
N MET A 153 -6.27 2.89 -2.08
CA MET A 153 -5.60 2.81 -0.79
C MET A 153 -4.37 1.89 -0.80
N ILE A 154 -4.33 0.87 -1.66
CA ILE A 154 -3.14 0.01 -1.82
C ILE A 154 -1.91 0.84 -2.17
N TYR A 155 -2.03 1.80 -3.09
CA TYR A 155 -0.91 2.67 -3.48
C TYR A 155 -0.52 3.66 -2.37
N GLN A 156 -1.47 4.05 -1.53
CA GLN A 156 -1.22 4.89 -0.36
C GLN A 156 -0.45 4.14 0.76
N ALA A 157 -0.45 2.81 0.73
CA ALA A 157 0.30 1.95 1.66
C ALA A 157 1.80 1.84 1.31
N ILE A 158 2.22 2.25 0.12
CA ILE A 158 3.63 2.20 -0.31
C ILE A 158 4.51 2.99 0.67
N PRO A 159 5.66 2.44 1.09
CA PRO A 159 6.61 3.15 1.94
C PRO A 159 7.11 4.45 1.29
N VAL A 160 7.20 5.52 2.07
CA VAL A 160 7.65 6.84 1.58
C VAL A 160 9.08 6.82 1.03
N GLN A 161 9.94 5.94 1.53
CA GLN A 161 11.32 5.76 1.05
C GLN A 161 11.38 5.38 -0.44
N ARG A 162 10.32 4.76 -0.99
CA ARG A 162 10.29 4.39 -2.41
C ARG A 162 10.00 5.55 -3.34
N ILE A 163 9.55 6.68 -2.81
CA ILE A 163 9.17 7.87 -3.57
C ILE A 163 10.05 9.05 -3.23
N ALA A 164 10.64 9.04 -2.02
CA ALA A 164 11.55 10.09 -1.60
C ALA A 164 12.71 10.19 -2.60
N GLN A 165 12.88 11.40 -3.15
CA GLN A 165 13.99 11.67 -4.03
C GLN A 165 15.26 11.79 -3.17
N HIS A 166 16.27 10.99 -3.50
CA HIS A 166 17.62 11.18 -2.99
C HIS A 166 18.14 12.49 -3.57
N THR A 167 17.87 13.58 -2.91
CA THR A 167 18.59 14.81 -3.18
C THR A 167 19.96 14.65 -2.56
N GLY A 168 21.02 14.98 -3.31
CA GLY A 168 22.37 15.17 -2.76
C GLY A 168 22.36 16.41 -1.85
N VAL A 169 21.56 16.37 -0.79
CA VAL A 169 21.50 17.41 0.22
C VAL A 169 22.76 17.28 1.04
N VAL A 170 23.67 18.24 0.87
CA VAL A 170 24.70 18.47 1.87
C VAL A 170 23.96 18.88 3.14
N LEU A 171 23.93 17.99 4.13
CA LEU A 171 23.42 18.31 5.46
C LEU A 171 24.35 19.36 6.07
N PHE A 172 23.94 20.61 6.00
CA PHE A 172 24.48 21.61 6.92
C PHE A 172 23.93 21.25 8.32
N HIS A 173 24.80 20.97 9.26
CA HIS A 173 24.38 20.87 10.65
C HIS A 173 23.71 22.19 11.01
N LEU A 174 22.53 22.14 11.63
CA LEU A 174 21.81 23.33 12.06
C LEU A 174 22.66 24.25 12.95
N ASN A 175 23.63 23.66 13.65
CA ASN A 175 24.62 24.37 14.47
C ASN A 175 25.58 25.24 13.64
N ASP A 176 25.98 24.80 12.44
CA ASP A 176 26.86 25.57 11.55
C ASP A 176 26.15 26.82 11.03
N PHE A 177 24.81 26.75 10.87
CA PHE A 177 24.00 27.89 10.40
C PHE A 177 23.75 28.95 11.50
N ILE A 178 23.78 28.56 12.77
CA ILE A 178 23.57 29.48 13.91
C ILE A 178 24.83 30.26 14.21
N ASP A 179 25.99 29.73 13.92
CA ASP A 179 27.27 30.42 14.16
C ASP A 179 27.53 31.50 13.09
N ASP A 180 27.14 31.26 11.81
CA ASP A 180 27.27 32.24 10.73
C ASP A 180 26.31 33.45 10.83
N VAL A 181 25.23 33.35 11.60
CA VAL A 181 24.24 34.42 11.79
C VAL A 181 24.61 35.31 13.01
N ARG A 182 25.67 34.99 13.78
CA ARG A 182 26.13 35.73 14.95
C ARG A 182 27.36 36.60 14.72
N GLU A 183 27.95 36.60 13.52
CA GLU A 183 28.94 37.56 13.08
C GLU A 183 28.30 38.69 12.27
#